data_aa4387eee68d29efba1c7f429a373424
#
_entry.id   aa4387eee68d29efba1c7f429a373424
#
_cell.length_a   1.000
_cell.length_b   1.000
_cell.length_c   1.000
_cell.angle_alpha   90.00
_cell.angle_beta   90.00
_cell.angle_gamma   90.00
#
_symmetry.space_group_name_H-M   'P 1'
#
loop_
_entity.id
_entity.type
_entity.pdbx_description
1 polymer ?
#
loop_
_entity_poly.entity_id
_entity_poly.type
_entity_poly.pdbx_seq_one_letter_code
_entity_poly.pdbx_strand_id
1 'polypeptide(L)'
;MVKIDGHILIVDDNVSVLNSLELFLKYQFEKVSTLRNPNLIPGFLGKEFPDIVLLDMNFTAGVNTGNEGLFWLNSILKSDPDAVVVMITAYGDIELAIRAIKEGATDLIVKPWDNNKLLATLQSAMKLRSSKKQVRYLQLKEKQLKEDISKGFSGIIGDSPVMTDLMKKIQKVAKTDASVLLTGENGTGKELIAREIHRLSHRHKQDFVSVDLGALPETLIESELFGHVKGAYTDARDDRIGRFEAANGGTLFLDEIGNLAVNMQPKLLTAIEQRKVTPLGSNRETRVDIRIICATNKDLTSMVKQGIFREDLFYRINTIHIEIPPLRIRGNDILLLARHYLGEFAARYGRKGLSISGKCAEKLKAYAWPGNVRELRHTIEKAVILADSADLVPEDFSFGADDMTAEFLPLGSKLEDVERKAIALSLKNHNWNIAEAARELGIGRQTLYRKIEKYNI
;
A
#
# COMPACT_ATOMS: atom_id res chain seq x y z
N MET A 1 21.26 38.94 13.47
CA MET A 1 19.96 38.21 13.59
C MET A 1 19.82 37.29 12.38
N VAL A 2 19.39 36.06 12.59
CA VAL A 2 19.10 35.14 11.49
C VAL A 2 17.76 35.58 10.89
N LYS A 3 17.75 35.86 9.58
CA LYS A 3 16.50 36.22 8.88
C LYS A 3 15.57 35.03 8.81
N ILE A 4 14.28 35.31 8.79
CA ILE A 4 13.23 34.32 8.57
C ILE A 4 13.26 33.95 7.08
N ASP A 5 13.41 32.69 6.78
CA ASP A 5 13.31 32.15 5.42
C ASP A 5 11.88 32.32 4.93
N GLY A 6 11.70 33.10 3.86
CA GLY A 6 10.41 33.38 3.26
C GLY A 6 10.41 34.62 2.38
N HIS A 7 9.50 34.61 1.41
CA HIS A 7 9.29 35.68 0.45
C HIS A 7 7.97 36.42 0.73
N ILE A 8 8.06 37.72 1.01
CA ILE A 8 6.89 38.59 1.20
C ILE A 8 6.71 39.49 -0.01
N LEU A 9 5.51 39.54 -0.55
CA LEU A 9 5.09 40.51 -1.55
C LEU A 9 4.22 41.56 -0.88
N ILE A 10 4.56 42.83 -1.05
CA ILE A 10 3.80 44.00 -0.57
C ILE A 10 3.16 44.69 -1.75
N VAL A 11 1.85 44.89 -1.72
CA VAL A 11 1.09 45.58 -2.77
C VAL A 11 0.32 46.71 -2.15
N ASP A 12 0.73 47.93 -2.46
CA ASP A 12 0.13 49.20 -1.96
C ASP A 12 0.44 50.34 -2.98
N ASP A 13 -0.50 51.19 -3.28
CA ASP A 13 -0.30 52.30 -4.22
C ASP A 13 0.52 53.47 -3.61
N ASN A 14 0.59 53.51 -2.27
CA ASN A 14 1.31 54.54 -1.53
C ASN A 14 2.81 54.18 -1.39
N VAL A 15 3.64 54.92 -2.07
CA VAL A 15 5.11 54.75 -2.07
C VAL A 15 5.72 54.86 -0.66
N SER A 16 5.19 55.73 0.20
CA SER A 16 5.70 55.86 1.57
C SER A 16 5.44 54.65 2.41
N VAL A 17 4.27 54.02 2.24
CA VAL A 17 3.88 52.75 2.90
C VAL A 17 4.78 51.61 2.41
N LEU A 18 4.96 51.48 1.09
CA LEU A 18 5.84 50.49 0.48
C LEU A 18 7.27 50.61 1.02
N ASN A 19 7.84 51.80 0.99
CA ASN A 19 9.22 52.00 1.45
C ASN A 19 9.38 51.69 2.94
N SER A 20 8.42 52.11 3.78
CA SER A 20 8.46 51.87 5.23
C SER A 20 8.38 50.35 5.55
N LEU A 21 7.47 49.64 4.91
CA LEU A 21 7.32 48.18 5.06
C LEU A 21 8.52 47.44 4.51
N GLU A 22 8.98 47.79 3.33
CA GLU A 22 10.16 47.18 2.70
C GLU A 22 11.40 47.33 3.57
N LEU A 23 11.68 48.55 4.06
CA LEU A 23 12.83 48.82 4.93
C LEU A 23 12.76 47.98 6.22
N PHE A 24 11.60 47.93 6.87
CA PHE A 24 11.40 47.18 8.11
C PHE A 24 11.52 45.67 7.87
N LEU A 25 10.85 45.12 6.85
CA LEU A 25 10.76 43.70 6.61
C LEU A 25 12.03 43.11 5.99
N LYS A 26 12.83 43.85 5.23
CA LYS A 26 14.13 43.39 4.70
C LYS A 26 15.13 42.95 5.77
N TYR A 27 15.01 43.47 6.98
CA TYR A 27 15.86 43.06 8.12
C TYR A 27 15.36 41.76 8.76
N GLN A 28 14.08 41.40 8.57
CA GLN A 28 13.43 40.28 9.23
C GLN A 28 13.30 39.06 8.32
N PHE A 29 13.05 39.26 7.02
CA PHE A 29 12.79 38.22 6.04
C PHE A 29 13.87 38.17 4.97
N GLU A 30 14.04 37.02 4.35
CA GLU A 30 15.07 36.77 3.36
C GLU A 30 14.80 37.56 2.07
N LYS A 31 13.53 37.55 1.64
CA LYS A 31 13.10 38.23 0.42
C LYS A 31 11.85 39.08 0.62
N VAL A 32 11.91 40.31 0.18
CA VAL A 32 10.77 41.26 0.17
C VAL A 32 10.69 41.89 -1.21
N SER A 33 9.52 41.80 -1.82
CA SER A 33 9.19 42.43 -3.12
C SER A 33 8.04 43.40 -2.95
N THR A 34 8.03 44.45 -3.75
CA THR A 34 7.00 45.50 -3.69
C THR A 34 6.37 45.72 -5.05
N LEU A 35 5.04 45.90 -5.08
CA LEU A 35 4.28 46.30 -6.26
C LEU A 35 3.43 47.52 -5.93
N ARG A 36 3.59 48.56 -6.72
CA ARG A 36 2.77 49.76 -6.62
C ARG A 36 1.42 49.63 -7.34
N ASN A 37 1.40 48.85 -8.40
CA ASN A 37 0.21 48.66 -9.24
C ASN A 37 -0.30 47.25 -9.08
N PRO A 38 -1.51 47.01 -8.53
CA PRO A 38 -2.06 45.70 -8.32
C PRO A 38 -2.32 44.94 -9.64
N ASN A 39 -2.46 45.61 -10.78
CA ASN A 39 -2.59 44.96 -12.08
C ASN A 39 -1.36 44.12 -12.48
N LEU A 40 -0.23 44.35 -11.81
CA LEU A 40 1.00 43.56 -12.03
C LEU A 40 1.03 42.25 -11.23
N ILE A 41 0.09 42.03 -10.30
CA ILE A 41 0.02 40.82 -9.48
C ILE A 41 0.01 39.54 -10.33
N PRO A 42 -0.84 39.37 -11.36
CA PRO A 42 -0.85 38.13 -12.15
C PRO A 42 0.50 37.84 -12.84
N GLY A 43 1.12 38.90 -13.38
CA GLY A 43 2.44 38.77 -14.03
C GLY A 43 3.57 38.44 -13.05
N PHE A 44 3.46 38.91 -11.81
CA PHE A 44 4.40 38.57 -10.74
C PHE A 44 4.22 37.14 -10.28
N LEU A 45 2.98 36.70 -9.96
CA LEU A 45 2.66 35.35 -9.51
C LEU A 45 2.99 34.27 -10.56
N GLY A 46 2.92 34.62 -11.86
CA GLY A 46 3.32 33.72 -12.94
C GLY A 46 4.83 33.44 -13.02
N LYS A 47 5.66 34.33 -12.42
CA LYS A 47 7.12 34.16 -12.37
C LYS A 47 7.59 33.54 -11.07
N GLU A 48 7.04 34.02 -9.96
CA GLU A 48 7.45 33.60 -8.62
C GLU A 48 6.28 33.79 -7.65
N PHE A 49 5.97 32.73 -6.88
CA PHE A 49 4.89 32.82 -5.91
C PHE A 49 5.43 33.12 -4.51
N PRO A 50 4.99 34.24 -3.88
CA PRO A 50 5.44 34.65 -2.54
C PRO A 50 4.82 33.70 -1.46
N ASP A 51 5.45 33.66 -0.29
CA ASP A 51 4.91 32.94 0.86
C ASP A 51 3.76 33.71 1.52
N ILE A 52 3.89 35.03 1.59
CA ILE A 52 2.85 35.94 2.12
C ILE A 52 2.65 37.07 1.14
N VAL A 53 1.40 37.46 0.93
CA VAL A 53 1.03 38.69 0.24
C VAL A 53 0.45 39.67 1.27
N LEU A 54 1.11 40.83 1.44
CA LEU A 54 0.54 41.97 2.12
C LEU A 54 -0.18 42.82 1.09
N LEU A 55 -1.50 42.92 1.19
CA LEU A 55 -2.35 43.53 0.17
C LEU A 55 -3.16 44.70 0.74
N ASP A 56 -3.00 45.88 0.16
CA ASP A 56 -3.84 47.00 0.54
C ASP A 56 -5.31 46.80 0.10
N MET A 57 -6.21 47.36 0.89
CA MET A 57 -7.63 47.30 0.65
C MET A 57 -8.10 48.20 -0.50
N ASN A 58 -7.48 49.38 -0.68
CA ASN A 58 -7.89 50.42 -1.62
C ASN A 58 -6.69 50.93 -2.40
N PHE A 59 -6.78 50.93 -3.73
CA PHE A 59 -5.72 51.37 -4.65
C PHE A 59 -6.05 52.67 -5.39
N THR A 60 -7.26 53.23 -5.17
CA THR A 60 -7.70 54.48 -5.80
C THR A 60 -7.87 55.54 -4.74
N ALA A 61 -7.13 56.64 -4.85
CA ALA A 61 -7.18 57.74 -3.89
C ALA A 61 -8.61 58.29 -3.75
N GLY A 62 -9.14 58.33 -2.52
CA GLY A 62 -10.45 58.84 -2.19
C GLY A 62 -11.62 57.85 -2.30
N VAL A 63 -11.36 56.59 -2.68
CA VAL A 63 -12.36 55.51 -2.72
C VAL A 63 -12.09 54.50 -1.61
N ASN A 64 -12.94 54.43 -0.61
CA ASN A 64 -12.78 53.57 0.57
C ASN A 64 -13.79 52.40 0.54
N THR A 65 -14.07 51.82 -0.64
CA THR A 65 -15.03 50.74 -0.76
C THR A 65 -14.45 49.36 -0.47
N GLY A 66 -13.12 49.20 -0.48
CA GLY A 66 -12.39 47.93 -0.30
C GLY A 66 -12.63 46.89 -1.40
N ASN A 67 -13.46 47.19 -2.39
CA ASN A 67 -13.80 46.25 -3.45
C ASN A 67 -12.58 45.87 -4.32
N GLU A 68 -11.62 46.78 -4.48
CA GLU A 68 -10.39 46.51 -5.25
C GLU A 68 -9.51 45.46 -4.55
N GLY A 69 -9.26 45.67 -3.24
CA GLY A 69 -8.50 44.71 -2.43
C GLY A 69 -9.13 43.30 -2.39
N LEU A 70 -10.48 43.24 -2.25
CA LEU A 70 -11.22 41.98 -2.30
C LEU A 70 -11.16 41.33 -3.68
N PHE A 71 -11.22 42.09 -4.76
CA PHE A 71 -11.05 41.55 -6.11
C PHE A 71 -9.68 40.88 -6.27
N TRP A 72 -8.62 41.54 -5.82
CA TRP A 72 -7.26 41.00 -5.90
C TRP A 72 -7.02 39.85 -4.94
N LEU A 73 -7.59 39.87 -3.75
CA LEU A 73 -7.61 38.72 -2.83
C LEU A 73 -8.17 37.49 -3.53
N ASN A 74 -9.36 37.59 -4.12
CA ASN A 74 -10.01 36.53 -4.85
C ASN A 74 -9.20 36.04 -6.07
N SER A 75 -8.53 36.97 -6.77
CA SER A 75 -7.65 36.65 -7.90
C SER A 75 -6.43 35.83 -7.46
N ILE A 76 -5.81 36.19 -6.34
CA ILE A 76 -4.66 35.50 -5.76
C ILE A 76 -5.08 34.09 -5.31
N LEU A 77 -6.20 33.95 -4.58
CA LEU A 77 -6.71 32.69 -4.07
C LEU A 77 -7.17 31.73 -5.18
N LYS A 78 -7.62 32.25 -6.34
CA LYS A 78 -7.87 31.44 -7.53
C LYS A 78 -6.59 30.86 -8.14
N SER A 79 -5.49 31.62 -8.08
CA SER A 79 -4.19 31.17 -8.61
C SER A 79 -3.50 30.16 -7.68
N ASP A 80 -3.60 30.36 -6.37
CA ASP A 80 -3.15 29.42 -5.35
C ASP A 80 -4.14 29.41 -4.18
N PRO A 81 -4.99 28.37 -4.05
CA PRO A 81 -5.93 28.24 -2.92
C PRO A 81 -5.26 28.19 -1.55
N ASP A 82 -3.96 27.86 -1.51
CA ASP A 82 -3.16 27.80 -0.29
C ASP A 82 -2.43 29.11 0.00
N ALA A 83 -2.61 30.15 -0.83
CA ALA A 83 -1.98 31.46 -0.62
C ALA A 83 -2.32 32.03 0.77
N VAL A 84 -1.37 32.70 1.36
CA VAL A 84 -1.53 33.39 2.64
C VAL A 84 -1.52 34.88 2.34
N VAL A 85 -2.70 35.50 2.45
CA VAL A 85 -2.91 36.93 2.16
C VAL A 85 -3.28 37.64 3.45
N VAL A 86 -2.48 38.65 3.82
CA VAL A 86 -2.73 39.56 4.95
C VAL A 86 -3.15 40.89 4.37
N MET A 87 -4.35 41.34 4.69
CA MET A 87 -4.88 42.60 4.19
C MET A 87 -4.39 43.79 5.04
N ILE A 88 -4.15 44.93 4.41
CA ILE A 88 -3.84 46.18 5.10
C ILE A 88 -5.04 47.11 4.91
N THR A 89 -5.55 47.70 5.98
CA THR A 89 -6.75 48.55 5.93
C THR A 89 -6.57 49.84 6.73
N ALA A 90 -7.32 50.86 6.39
CA ALA A 90 -7.37 52.11 7.19
C ALA A 90 -8.20 51.89 8.46
N TYR A 91 -8.00 52.78 9.45
CA TYR A 91 -8.73 52.74 10.73
C TYR A 91 -10.22 53.00 10.52
N GLY A 92 -11.07 52.06 11.02
CA GLY A 92 -12.52 52.26 11.07
C GLY A 92 -13.39 51.28 10.23
N ASP A 93 -12.80 50.49 9.31
CA ASP A 93 -13.54 49.62 8.38
C ASP A 93 -13.75 48.19 8.91
N ILE A 94 -14.48 48.06 10.03
CA ILE A 94 -14.71 46.73 10.66
C ILE A 94 -15.53 45.80 9.75
N GLU A 95 -16.55 46.32 9.08
CA GLU A 95 -17.39 45.52 8.16
C GLU A 95 -16.59 44.95 6.99
N LEU A 96 -15.71 45.79 6.43
CA LEU A 96 -14.83 45.41 5.35
C LEU A 96 -13.79 44.36 5.80
N ALA A 97 -13.28 44.53 7.02
CA ALA A 97 -12.37 43.55 7.65
C ALA A 97 -13.03 42.18 7.79
N ILE A 98 -14.26 42.11 8.31
CA ILE A 98 -15.02 40.88 8.44
C ILE A 98 -15.29 40.23 7.07
N ARG A 99 -15.59 41.06 6.06
CA ARG A 99 -15.80 40.58 4.70
C ARG A 99 -14.54 39.98 4.09
N ALA A 100 -13.39 40.61 4.26
CA ALA A 100 -12.11 40.09 3.78
C ALA A 100 -11.76 38.72 4.39
N ILE A 101 -11.94 38.53 5.69
CA ILE A 101 -11.73 37.25 6.36
C ILE A 101 -12.70 36.17 5.81
N LYS A 102 -13.99 36.53 5.62
CA LYS A 102 -14.98 35.60 5.02
C LYS A 102 -14.63 35.20 3.60
N GLU A 103 -13.98 36.09 2.82
CA GLU A 103 -13.53 35.84 1.45
C GLU A 103 -12.16 35.14 1.38
N GLY A 104 -11.55 34.81 2.54
CA GLY A 104 -10.36 33.99 2.63
C GLY A 104 -9.05 34.70 2.95
N ALA A 105 -9.08 35.99 3.32
CA ALA A 105 -7.91 36.61 3.89
C ALA A 105 -7.48 35.90 5.18
N THR A 106 -6.17 35.76 5.35
CA THR A 106 -5.62 35.06 6.53
C THR A 106 -5.66 35.92 7.78
N ASP A 107 -5.38 37.21 7.64
CA ASP A 107 -5.38 38.18 8.75
C ASP A 107 -5.47 39.62 8.21
N LEU A 108 -5.54 40.55 9.13
CA LEU A 108 -5.68 41.98 8.85
C LEU A 108 -4.74 42.83 9.68
N ILE A 109 -4.20 43.89 9.06
CA ILE A 109 -3.35 44.90 9.70
C ILE A 109 -3.96 46.28 9.47
N VAL A 110 -4.16 47.02 10.54
CA VAL A 110 -4.75 48.36 10.50
C VAL A 110 -3.64 49.42 10.42
N LYS A 111 -3.80 50.42 9.52
CA LYS A 111 -2.93 51.62 9.42
C LYS A 111 -3.35 52.66 10.46
N PRO A 112 -2.45 53.26 11.25
CA PRO A 112 -1.04 52.94 11.37
C PRO A 112 -0.83 51.68 12.23
N TRP A 113 0.13 50.85 11.84
CA TRP A 113 0.43 49.59 12.55
C TRP A 113 1.52 49.77 13.61
N ASP A 114 1.52 48.86 14.58
CA ASP A 114 2.64 48.61 15.47
C ASP A 114 3.58 47.55 14.85
N ASN A 115 4.88 47.84 14.83
CA ASN A 115 5.88 46.96 14.20
C ASN A 115 5.95 45.57 14.85
N ASN A 116 5.76 45.48 16.15
CA ASN A 116 5.80 44.18 16.86
C ASN A 116 4.58 43.37 16.49
N LYS A 117 3.40 44.01 16.42
CA LYS A 117 2.15 43.35 16.02
C LYS A 117 2.21 42.91 14.57
N LEU A 118 2.70 43.75 13.66
CA LEU A 118 2.93 43.39 12.26
C LEU A 118 3.82 42.18 12.14
N LEU A 119 4.97 42.14 12.84
CA LEU A 119 5.91 41.02 12.80
C LEU A 119 5.30 39.77 13.36
N ALA A 120 4.56 39.82 14.47
CA ALA A 120 3.89 38.67 15.05
C ALA A 120 2.83 38.05 14.11
N THR A 121 2.03 38.93 13.43
CA THR A 121 1.06 38.49 12.41
C THR A 121 1.76 37.76 11.25
N LEU A 122 2.85 38.36 10.72
CA LEU A 122 3.58 37.75 9.61
C LEU A 122 4.29 36.46 10.00
N GLN A 123 4.81 36.33 11.21
CA GLN A 123 5.38 35.07 11.72
C GLN A 123 4.31 33.97 11.81
N SER A 124 3.11 34.29 12.29
CA SER A 124 1.98 33.36 12.34
C SER A 124 1.53 32.95 10.93
N ALA A 125 1.46 33.92 10.01
CA ALA A 125 1.17 33.68 8.60
C ALA A 125 2.20 32.78 7.92
N MET A 126 3.51 32.95 8.22
CA MET A 126 4.57 32.07 7.73
C MET A 126 4.43 30.62 8.23
N LYS A 127 4.12 30.43 9.53
CA LYS A 127 3.86 29.09 10.08
C LYS A 127 2.69 28.43 9.38
N LEU A 128 1.60 29.16 9.13
CA LEU A 128 0.44 28.66 8.41
C LEU A 128 0.82 28.27 6.97
N ARG A 129 1.59 29.10 6.25
CA ARG A 129 2.05 28.81 4.89
C ARG A 129 2.91 27.54 4.84
N SER A 130 3.86 27.42 5.77
CA SER A 130 4.72 26.24 5.87
C SER A 130 3.90 24.96 6.13
N SER A 131 2.92 25.03 7.04
CA SER A 131 2.02 23.89 7.31
C SER A 131 1.19 23.51 6.09
N LYS A 132 0.60 24.48 5.36
CA LYS A 132 -0.15 24.22 4.13
C LYS A 132 0.73 23.56 3.05
N LYS A 133 1.95 24.10 2.82
CA LYS A 133 2.94 23.51 1.90
C LYS A 133 3.30 22.07 2.27
N GLN A 134 3.50 21.80 3.55
CA GLN A 134 3.84 20.45 4.04
C GLN A 134 2.69 19.48 3.84
N VAL A 135 1.44 19.86 4.16
CA VAL A 135 0.25 19.04 3.92
C VAL A 135 0.11 18.74 2.43
N ARG A 136 0.24 19.73 1.56
CA ARG A 136 0.17 19.54 0.09
C ARG A 136 1.28 18.63 -0.43
N TYR A 137 2.51 18.79 0.06
CA TYR A 137 3.63 17.92 -0.29
C TYR A 137 3.35 16.47 0.12
N LEU A 138 2.84 16.24 1.34
CA LEU A 138 2.49 14.90 1.82
C LEU A 138 1.37 14.27 0.99
N GLN A 139 0.33 15.05 0.63
CA GLN A 139 -0.77 14.59 -0.24
C GLN A 139 -0.27 14.22 -1.65
N LEU A 140 0.62 15.03 -2.24
CA LEU A 140 1.21 14.73 -3.54
C LEU A 140 2.09 13.48 -3.49
N LYS A 141 2.90 13.34 -2.45
CA LYS A 141 3.75 12.17 -2.22
C LYS A 141 2.91 10.91 -2.01
N GLU A 142 1.84 11.00 -1.22
CA GLU A 142 0.89 9.91 -1.02
C GLU A 142 0.22 9.50 -2.34
N LYS A 143 -0.25 10.48 -3.13
CA LYS A 143 -0.83 10.24 -4.44
C LYS A 143 0.16 9.56 -5.39
N GLN A 144 1.40 10.02 -5.43
CA GLN A 144 2.45 9.44 -6.28
C GLN A 144 2.79 8.01 -5.86
N LEU A 145 2.89 7.74 -4.54
CA LEU A 145 3.09 6.40 -4.02
C LEU A 145 1.92 5.46 -4.38
N LYS A 146 0.67 5.95 -4.28
CA LYS A 146 -0.52 5.19 -4.70
C LYS A 146 -0.52 4.88 -6.20
N GLU A 147 -0.12 5.85 -7.03
CA GLU A 147 0.00 5.66 -8.48
C GLU A 147 1.13 4.68 -8.84
N ASP A 148 2.26 4.72 -8.16
CA ASP A 148 3.38 3.80 -8.40
C ASP A 148 3.04 2.37 -7.95
N ILE A 149 2.35 2.21 -6.82
CA ILE A 149 1.78 0.92 -6.39
C ILE A 149 0.78 0.41 -7.43
N SER A 150 -0.06 1.26 -8.00
CA SER A 150 -1.04 0.87 -9.02
C SER A 150 -0.42 0.55 -10.38
N LYS A 151 0.67 1.23 -10.78
CA LYS A 151 1.42 0.98 -12.02
C LYS A 151 2.25 -0.31 -11.96
N GLY A 152 2.70 -0.73 -10.76
CA GLY A 152 3.33 -2.03 -10.54
C GLY A 152 2.37 -3.21 -10.71
N PHE A 153 1.10 -2.94 -10.92
CA PHE A 153 0.04 -3.92 -11.15
C PHE A 153 -0.05 -4.23 -12.66
N SER A 154 0.87 -5.02 -13.18
CA SER A 154 0.66 -5.72 -14.45
C SER A 154 -0.54 -6.64 -14.26
N GLY A 155 -1.63 -6.42 -15.00
CA GLY A 155 -2.90 -7.11 -14.84
C GLY A 155 -2.76 -8.64 -14.71
N ILE A 156 -3.85 -9.31 -14.37
CA ILE A 156 -3.86 -10.77 -14.25
C ILE A 156 -3.50 -11.38 -15.60
N ILE A 157 -2.44 -12.18 -15.60
CA ILE A 157 -1.95 -12.89 -16.78
C ILE A 157 -2.54 -14.30 -16.78
N GLY A 158 -3.28 -14.66 -17.82
CA GLY A 158 -3.85 -15.98 -18.02
C GLY A 158 -4.94 -15.97 -19.07
N ASP A 159 -4.86 -16.90 -20.03
CA ASP A 159 -5.78 -17.07 -21.15
C ASP A 159 -6.50 -18.42 -21.10
N SER A 160 -6.20 -19.26 -20.09
CA SER A 160 -6.85 -20.56 -19.95
C SER A 160 -8.37 -20.42 -19.76
N PRO A 161 -9.17 -21.39 -20.22
CA PRO A 161 -10.63 -21.35 -20.04
C PRO A 161 -11.03 -21.14 -18.57
N VAL A 162 -10.31 -21.78 -17.65
CA VAL A 162 -10.58 -21.68 -16.20
C VAL A 162 -10.34 -20.26 -15.69
N MET A 163 -9.27 -19.58 -16.15
CA MET A 163 -8.99 -18.19 -15.81
C MET A 163 -9.96 -17.22 -16.47
N THR A 164 -10.35 -17.49 -17.73
CA THR A 164 -11.35 -16.69 -18.44
C THR A 164 -12.70 -16.72 -17.71
N ASP A 165 -13.15 -17.87 -17.25
CA ASP A 165 -14.40 -18.01 -16.50
C ASP A 165 -14.31 -17.38 -15.10
N LEU A 166 -13.16 -17.48 -14.45
CA LEU A 166 -12.88 -16.76 -13.21
C LEU A 166 -13.01 -15.24 -13.42
N MET A 167 -12.40 -14.70 -14.48
CA MET A 167 -12.47 -13.26 -14.80
C MET A 167 -13.88 -12.78 -15.09
N LYS A 168 -14.71 -13.58 -15.79
CA LYS A 168 -16.14 -13.26 -15.99
C LYS A 168 -16.89 -13.19 -14.65
N LYS A 169 -16.62 -14.10 -13.71
CA LYS A 169 -17.20 -14.05 -12.34
C LYS A 169 -16.75 -12.78 -11.62
N ILE A 170 -15.45 -12.47 -11.65
CA ILE A 170 -14.88 -11.27 -11.03
C ILE A 170 -15.55 -10.00 -11.56
N GLN A 171 -15.73 -9.86 -12.87
CA GLN A 171 -16.37 -8.69 -13.49
C GLN A 171 -17.82 -8.48 -13.01
N LYS A 172 -18.57 -9.57 -12.78
CA LYS A 172 -19.93 -9.48 -12.25
C LYS A 172 -19.93 -9.06 -10.77
N VAL A 173 -19.08 -9.70 -9.96
CA VAL A 173 -18.98 -9.48 -8.52
C VAL A 173 -18.42 -8.10 -8.20
N ALA A 174 -17.50 -7.60 -9.01
CA ALA A 174 -16.87 -6.30 -8.81
C ALA A 174 -17.90 -5.14 -8.78
N LYS A 175 -19.00 -5.27 -9.54
CA LYS A 175 -20.08 -4.26 -9.63
C LYS A 175 -20.97 -4.21 -8.38
N THR A 176 -20.75 -5.05 -7.40
CA THR A 176 -21.54 -5.13 -6.15
C THR A 176 -20.68 -4.81 -4.94
N ASP A 177 -21.29 -4.44 -3.83
CA ASP A 177 -20.61 -4.26 -2.53
C ASP A 177 -20.67 -5.52 -1.65
N ALA A 178 -21.05 -6.67 -2.22
CA ALA A 178 -21.08 -7.94 -1.50
C ALA A 178 -19.70 -8.32 -0.98
N SER A 179 -19.65 -8.95 0.20
CA SER A 179 -18.43 -9.54 0.74
C SER A 179 -17.98 -10.72 -0.14
N VAL A 180 -16.69 -10.81 -0.38
CA VAL A 180 -16.10 -11.85 -1.23
C VAL A 180 -15.10 -12.66 -0.43
N LEU A 181 -15.26 -13.99 -0.46
CA LEU A 181 -14.27 -14.92 0.08
C LEU A 181 -13.49 -15.55 -1.08
N LEU A 182 -12.18 -15.29 -1.11
CA LEU A 182 -11.24 -15.89 -2.06
C LEU A 182 -10.57 -17.09 -1.40
N THR A 183 -10.69 -18.27 -2.00
CA THR A 183 -9.98 -19.47 -1.55
C THR A 183 -9.01 -19.94 -2.62
N GLY A 184 -7.97 -20.64 -2.20
CA GLY A 184 -6.97 -21.20 -3.10
C GLY A 184 -5.62 -21.40 -2.43
N GLU A 185 -4.80 -22.23 -3.04
CA GLU A 185 -3.46 -22.56 -2.53
C GLU A 185 -2.57 -21.34 -2.38
N ASN A 186 -1.50 -21.48 -1.60
CA ASN A 186 -0.51 -20.42 -1.45
C ASN A 186 0.16 -20.12 -2.79
N GLY A 187 0.38 -18.82 -3.06
CA GLY A 187 1.03 -18.38 -4.29
C GLY A 187 0.16 -18.37 -5.55
N THR A 188 -1.15 -18.65 -5.46
CA THR A 188 -2.08 -18.61 -6.60
C THR A 188 -2.44 -17.22 -7.09
N GLY A 189 -2.16 -16.16 -6.28
CA GLY A 189 -2.44 -14.77 -6.61
C GLY A 189 -3.72 -14.20 -6.02
N LYS A 190 -4.15 -14.67 -4.83
CA LYS A 190 -5.36 -14.21 -4.11
C LYS A 190 -5.41 -12.68 -3.97
N GLU A 191 -4.31 -12.05 -3.57
CA GLU A 191 -4.22 -10.59 -3.45
C GLU A 191 -4.38 -9.88 -4.81
N LEU A 192 -3.80 -10.43 -5.89
CA LEU A 192 -3.94 -9.88 -7.24
C LEU A 192 -5.41 -9.89 -7.69
N ILE A 193 -6.13 -10.96 -7.40
CA ILE A 193 -7.57 -11.09 -7.66
C ILE A 193 -8.37 -10.08 -6.82
N ALA A 194 -8.05 -9.90 -5.54
CA ALA A 194 -8.72 -8.92 -4.68
C ALA A 194 -8.53 -7.48 -5.20
N ARG A 195 -7.31 -7.12 -5.63
CA ARG A 195 -7.01 -5.83 -6.25
C ARG A 195 -7.76 -5.63 -7.58
N GLU A 196 -7.89 -6.68 -8.39
CA GLU A 196 -8.65 -6.62 -9.64
C GLU A 196 -10.15 -6.43 -9.39
N ILE A 197 -10.72 -7.09 -8.37
CA ILE A 197 -12.11 -6.88 -7.93
C ILE A 197 -12.32 -5.41 -7.52
N HIS A 198 -11.38 -4.85 -6.76
CA HIS A 198 -11.43 -3.44 -6.37
C HIS A 198 -11.32 -2.51 -7.58
N ARG A 199 -10.36 -2.75 -8.49
CA ARG A 199 -10.13 -1.95 -9.70
C ARG A 199 -11.36 -1.88 -10.61
N LEU A 200 -12.12 -2.98 -10.70
CA LEU A 200 -13.34 -3.07 -11.51
C LEU A 200 -14.60 -2.61 -10.77
N SER A 201 -14.48 -2.20 -9.50
CA SER A 201 -15.61 -1.80 -8.65
C SER A 201 -15.96 -0.31 -8.77
N HIS A 202 -17.10 0.07 -8.21
CA HIS A 202 -17.47 1.48 -8.06
C HIS A 202 -16.53 2.25 -7.12
N ARG A 203 -15.78 1.53 -6.26
CA ARG A 203 -14.83 2.09 -5.30
C ARG A 203 -13.39 2.18 -5.83
N HIS A 204 -13.16 1.99 -7.13
CA HIS A 204 -11.82 1.94 -7.74
C HIS A 204 -10.95 3.19 -7.54
N LYS A 205 -11.57 4.34 -7.22
CA LYS A 205 -10.87 5.61 -6.89
C LYS A 205 -10.54 5.77 -5.41
N GLN A 206 -11.11 4.92 -4.57
CA GLN A 206 -10.93 4.93 -3.13
C GLN A 206 -9.78 4.01 -2.72
N ASP A 207 -9.45 4.00 -1.44
CA ASP A 207 -8.33 3.23 -0.93
C ASP A 207 -8.60 1.71 -0.93
N PHE A 208 -7.58 0.94 -1.31
CA PHE A 208 -7.50 -0.50 -1.12
C PHE A 208 -6.51 -0.77 0.01
N VAL A 209 -7.01 -1.11 1.18
CA VAL A 209 -6.21 -1.41 2.36
C VAL A 209 -6.08 -2.92 2.51
N SER A 210 -4.85 -3.43 2.49
CA SER A 210 -4.54 -4.85 2.64
C SER A 210 -3.96 -5.12 4.03
N VAL A 211 -4.41 -6.22 4.65
CA VAL A 211 -3.90 -6.71 5.94
C VAL A 211 -3.66 -8.21 5.82
N ASP A 212 -2.43 -8.64 6.05
CA ASP A 212 -2.08 -10.06 6.17
C ASP A 212 -2.17 -10.45 7.65
N LEU A 213 -3.21 -11.20 8.00
CA LEU A 213 -3.45 -11.66 9.38
C LEU A 213 -2.50 -12.79 9.79
N GLY A 214 -1.84 -13.44 8.83
CA GLY A 214 -0.83 -14.46 9.11
C GLY A 214 0.55 -13.88 9.46
N ALA A 215 0.84 -12.66 9.01
CA ALA A 215 2.12 -11.99 9.26
C ALA A 215 2.14 -11.20 10.58
N LEU A 216 0.98 -10.93 11.19
CA LEU A 216 0.88 -10.13 12.40
C LEU A 216 0.90 -11.01 13.65
N PRO A 217 1.65 -10.62 14.71
CA PRO A 217 1.50 -11.21 16.04
C PRO A 217 0.06 -11.05 16.54
N GLU A 218 -0.50 -12.10 17.15
CA GLU A 218 -1.88 -12.13 17.65
C GLU A 218 -2.20 -10.92 18.55
N THR A 219 -1.24 -10.52 19.40
CA THR A 219 -1.36 -9.38 20.31
C THR A 219 -1.51 -8.02 19.61
N LEU A 220 -1.08 -7.90 18.35
CA LEU A 220 -1.14 -6.66 17.59
C LEU A 220 -2.31 -6.61 16.61
N ILE A 221 -2.95 -7.75 16.31
CA ILE A 221 -4.04 -7.83 15.32
C ILE A 221 -5.17 -6.85 15.67
N GLU A 222 -5.57 -6.79 16.94
CA GLU A 222 -6.65 -5.92 17.39
C GLU A 222 -6.32 -4.44 17.18
N SER A 223 -5.13 -4.04 17.61
CA SER A 223 -4.63 -2.67 17.46
C SER A 223 -4.47 -2.27 15.98
N GLU A 224 -3.99 -3.19 15.14
CA GLU A 224 -3.87 -2.95 13.69
C GLU A 224 -5.25 -2.81 13.03
N LEU A 225 -6.20 -3.70 13.33
CA LEU A 225 -7.51 -3.67 12.68
C LEU A 225 -8.36 -2.48 13.13
N PHE A 226 -8.45 -2.23 14.44
CA PHE A 226 -9.40 -1.28 15.01
C PHE A 226 -8.78 0.04 15.47
N GLY A 227 -7.43 0.09 15.58
CA GLY A 227 -6.72 1.25 16.12
C GLY A 227 -6.67 1.25 17.65
N HIS A 228 -5.96 2.21 18.21
CA HIS A 228 -5.88 2.43 19.65
C HIS A 228 -5.70 3.90 19.97
N VAL A 229 -6.12 4.28 21.18
CA VAL A 229 -5.79 5.58 21.76
C VAL A 229 -4.56 5.47 22.64
N LYS A 230 -3.87 6.57 22.83
CA LYS A 230 -2.72 6.66 23.71
C LYS A 230 -3.03 6.09 25.10
N GLY A 231 -2.17 5.21 25.61
CA GLY A 231 -2.33 4.57 26.91
C GLY A 231 -3.27 3.34 26.90
N ALA A 232 -3.74 2.87 25.77
CA ALA A 232 -4.59 1.68 25.67
C ALA A 232 -3.88 0.39 26.14
N TYR A 233 -2.55 0.36 26.03
CA TYR A 233 -1.66 -0.71 26.56
C TYR A 233 -0.28 -0.12 26.83
N THR A 234 0.62 -0.88 27.48
CA THR A 234 1.92 -0.41 28.01
C THR A 234 2.79 0.34 26.99
N ASP A 235 2.73 -0.02 25.71
CA ASP A 235 3.52 0.58 24.63
C ASP A 235 2.73 1.52 23.71
N ALA A 236 1.46 1.82 24.03
CA ALA A 236 0.63 2.76 23.24
C ALA A 236 1.01 4.22 23.53
N ARG A 237 2.09 4.71 22.90
CA ARG A 237 2.64 6.07 23.10
C ARG A 237 1.83 7.17 22.44
N ASP A 238 1.21 6.85 21.28
CA ASP A 238 0.45 7.77 20.46
C ASP A 238 -0.89 7.14 20.02
N ASP A 239 -1.83 7.95 19.53
CA ASP A 239 -3.05 7.46 18.91
C ASP A 239 -2.73 6.83 17.55
N ARG A 240 -3.36 5.70 17.23
CA ARG A 240 -3.19 5.04 15.94
C ARG A 240 -4.54 4.71 15.30
N ILE A 241 -4.71 5.14 14.06
CA ILE A 241 -5.89 4.83 13.23
C ILE A 241 -5.83 3.37 12.80
N GLY A 242 -6.94 2.64 12.98
CA GLY A 242 -7.08 1.24 12.57
C GLY A 242 -7.30 1.07 11.06
N ARG A 243 -7.06 -0.15 10.56
CA ARG A 243 -7.22 -0.49 9.13
C ARG A 243 -8.66 -0.35 8.64
N PHE A 244 -9.64 -0.60 9.51
CA PHE A 244 -11.05 -0.37 9.20
C PHE A 244 -11.35 1.10 8.91
N GLU A 245 -10.86 1.98 9.75
CA GLU A 245 -11.03 3.42 9.57
C GLU A 245 -10.23 3.93 8.36
N ALA A 246 -9.01 3.43 8.17
CA ALA A 246 -8.16 3.76 7.02
C ALA A 246 -8.79 3.33 5.67
N ALA A 247 -9.59 2.25 5.67
CA ALA A 247 -10.29 1.77 4.47
C ALA A 247 -11.66 2.43 4.24
N ASN A 248 -12.04 3.43 5.06
CA ASN A 248 -13.36 4.05 4.97
C ASN A 248 -13.64 4.65 3.58
N GLY A 249 -14.79 4.34 3.01
CA GLY A 249 -15.17 4.66 1.63
C GLY A 249 -14.62 3.68 0.59
N GLY A 250 -13.61 2.88 0.93
CA GLY A 250 -12.84 2.00 0.05
C GLY A 250 -13.11 0.51 0.22
N THR A 251 -12.04 -0.28 0.09
CA THR A 251 -12.06 -1.74 0.22
C THR A 251 -11.01 -2.19 1.23
N LEU A 252 -11.42 -3.03 2.18
CA LEU A 252 -10.54 -3.72 3.11
C LEU A 252 -10.34 -5.17 2.65
N PHE A 253 -9.10 -5.53 2.40
CA PHE A 253 -8.69 -6.90 2.07
C PHE A 253 -8.03 -7.54 3.28
N LEU A 254 -8.60 -8.65 3.75
CA LEU A 254 -8.10 -9.44 4.87
C LEU A 254 -7.52 -10.73 4.31
N ASP A 255 -6.19 -10.79 4.19
CA ASP A 255 -5.51 -12.02 3.77
C ASP A 255 -5.32 -12.96 4.94
N GLU A 256 -5.33 -14.25 4.64
CA GLU A 256 -5.18 -15.35 5.60
C GLU A 256 -6.17 -15.28 6.77
N ILE A 257 -7.46 -14.98 6.47
CA ILE A 257 -8.54 -14.84 7.48
C ILE A 257 -8.70 -16.07 8.36
N GLY A 258 -8.34 -17.26 7.87
CA GLY A 258 -8.33 -18.51 8.65
C GLY A 258 -7.27 -18.55 9.77
N ASN A 259 -6.39 -17.55 9.87
CA ASN A 259 -5.44 -17.41 10.99
C ASN A 259 -5.98 -16.53 12.12
N LEU A 260 -7.18 -15.92 11.94
CA LEU A 260 -7.75 -15.04 12.96
C LEU A 260 -8.12 -15.84 14.22
N ALA A 261 -7.56 -15.45 15.36
CA ALA A 261 -7.83 -16.08 16.64
C ALA A 261 -9.33 -16.02 17.01
N VAL A 262 -9.83 -17.05 17.69
CA VAL A 262 -11.25 -17.23 17.99
C VAL A 262 -11.83 -16.04 18.80
N ASN A 263 -11.03 -15.48 19.73
CA ASN A 263 -11.40 -14.32 20.55
C ASN A 263 -11.58 -13.03 19.74
N MET A 264 -10.95 -12.92 18.55
CA MET A 264 -11.04 -11.75 17.69
C MET A 264 -12.19 -11.82 16.69
N GLN A 265 -12.71 -13.01 16.40
CA GLN A 265 -13.76 -13.22 15.41
C GLN A 265 -15.08 -12.48 15.77
N PRO A 266 -15.54 -12.43 17.05
CA PRO A 266 -16.73 -11.64 17.41
C PRO A 266 -16.57 -10.14 17.14
N LYS A 267 -15.38 -9.58 17.42
CA LYS A 267 -15.10 -8.16 17.17
C LYS A 267 -15.13 -7.83 15.68
N LEU A 268 -14.54 -8.72 14.86
CA LEU A 268 -14.56 -8.60 13.40
C LEU A 268 -16.02 -8.68 12.88
N LEU A 269 -16.81 -9.64 13.36
CA LEU A 269 -18.23 -9.77 13.01
C LEU A 269 -19.00 -8.50 13.29
N THR A 270 -18.88 -7.96 14.53
CA THR A 270 -19.52 -6.71 14.92
C THR A 270 -19.14 -5.55 14.00
N ALA A 271 -17.86 -5.41 13.68
CA ALA A 271 -17.39 -4.36 12.77
C ALA A 271 -18.00 -4.47 11.36
N ILE A 272 -18.15 -5.69 10.84
CA ILE A 272 -18.73 -5.94 9.50
C ILE A 272 -20.23 -5.73 9.49
N GLU A 273 -20.94 -6.15 10.53
CA GLU A 273 -22.40 -6.07 10.60
C GLU A 273 -22.91 -4.67 10.93
N GLN A 274 -22.34 -4.07 11.99
CA GLN A 274 -22.78 -2.76 12.47
C GLN A 274 -22.17 -1.60 11.70
N ARG A 275 -21.16 -1.87 10.87
CA ARG A 275 -20.36 -0.84 10.17
C ARG A 275 -19.82 0.23 11.13
N LYS A 276 -19.34 -0.22 12.28
CA LYS A 276 -18.77 0.60 13.34
C LYS A 276 -17.55 -0.07 13.93
N VAL A 277 -16.59 0.72 14.31
CA VAL A 277 -15.38 0.29 15.00
C VAL A 277 -15.12 1.14 16.23
N THR A 278 -14.55 0.53 17.26
CA THR A 278 -14.15 1.20 18.48
C THR A 278 -12.67 0.95 18.71
N PRO A 279 -11.83 2.00 18.70
CA PRO A 279 -10.40 1.85 18.99
C PRO A 279 -10.16 1.29 20.41
N LEU A 280 -9.07 0.54 20.59
CA LEU A 280 -8.68 0.02 21.91
C LEU A 280 -8.45 1.19 22.88
N GLY A 281 -8.96 1.04 24.10
CA GLY A 281 -8.89 2.07 25.13
C GLY A 281 -9.87 3.23 24.97
N SER A 282 -10.75 3.18 23.95
CA SER A 282 -11.77 4.21 23.70
C SER A 282 -13.17 3.61 23.78
N ASN A 283 -14.14 4.46 24.14
CA ASN A 283 -15.58 4.13 24.05
C ASN A 283 -16.25 4.84 22.85
N ARG A 284 -15.47 5.54 22.01
CA ARG A 284 -16.00 6.27 20.86
C ARG A 284 -16.13 5.34 19.67
N GLU A 285 -17.37 5.13 19.23
CA GLU A 285 -17.65 4.41 17.99
C GLU A 285 -17.44 5.32 16.76
N THR A 286 -16.72 4.81 15.76
CA THR A 286 -16.57 5.45 14.45
C THR A 286 -17.32 4.64 13.40
N ARG A 287 -18.19 5.28 12.62
CA ARG A 287 -18.88 4.62 11.50
C ARG A 287 -17.92 4.45 10.32
N VAL A 288 -17.98 3.28 9.68
CA VAL A 288 -17.16 2.95 8.52
C VAL A 288 -18.03 2.37 7.41
N ASP A 289 -17.84 2.85 6.20
CA ASP A 289 -18.46 2.29 4.99
C ASP A 289 -17.36 1.63 4.13
N ILE A 290 -17.23 0.31 4.26
CA ILE A 290 -16.17 -0.46 3.60
C ILE A 290 -16.75 -1.65 2.84
N ARG A 291 -16.10 -2.00 1.74
CA ARG A 291 -16.27 -3.29 1.09
C ARG A 291 -15.25 -4.27 1.64
N ILE A 292 -15.70 -5.48 2.01
CA ILE A 292 -14.82 -6.53 2.56
C ILE A 292 -14.49 -7.56 1.48
N ILE A 293 -13.21 -7.89 1.35
CA ILE A 293 -12.71 -9.03 0.60
C ILE A 293 -11.81 -9.82 1.54
N CYS A 294 -12.09 -11.10 1.73
CA CYS A 294 -11.29 -12.00 2.56
C CYS A 294 -10.59 -13.04 1.68
N ALA A 295 -9.41 -13.49 2.09
CA ALA A 295 -8.72 -14.59 1.44
C ALA A 295 -8.17 -15.59 2.45
N THR A 296 -8.09 -16.86 2.05
CA THR A 296 -7.46 -17.93 2.84
C THR A 296 -7.07 -19.11 1.96
N ASN A 297 -6.09 -19.88 2.42
CA ASN A 297 -5.75 -21.21 1.88
C ASN A 297 -6.36 -22.35 2.71
N LYS A 298 -7.00 -22.02 3.87
CA LYS A 298 -7.58 -23.01 4.79
C LYS A 298 -9.02 -23.35 4.42
N ASP A 299 -9.44 -24.56 4.71
CA ASP A 299 -10.84 -24.97 4.63
C ASP A 299 -11.63 -24.44 5.83
N LEU A 300 -12.24 -23.26 5.66
CA LEU A 300 -13.05 -22.65 6.72
C LEU A 300 -14.27 -23.50 7.09
N THR A 301 -14.81 -24.30 6.17
CA THR A 301 -15.95 -25.17 6.44
C THR A 301 -15.57 -26.27 7.47
N SER A 302 -14.40 -26.86 7.31
CA SER A 302 -13.85 -27.80 8.28
C SER A 302 -13.52 -27.13 9.61
N MET A 303 -12.99 -25.89 9.59
CA MET A 303 -12.68 -25.11 10.79
C MET A 303 -13.95 -24.73 11.58
N VAL A 304 -15.05 -24.43 10.91
CA VAL A 304 -16.37 -24.21 11.55
C VAL A 304 -16.84 -25.47 12.28
N LYS A 305 -16.77 -26.63 11.64
CA LYS A 305 -17.12 -27.93 12.26
C LYS A 305 -16.27 -28.26 13.48
N GLN A 306 -15.02 -27.82 13.50
CA GLN A 306 -14.09 -28.01 14.62
C GLN A 306 -14.25 -26.94 15.73
N GLY A 307 -15.09 -25.94 15.54
CA GLY A 307 -15.26 -24.82 16.50
C GLY A 307 -14.09 -23.82 16.54
N ILE A 308 -13.18 -23.89 15.56
CA ILE A 308 -12.00 -23.00 15.45
C ILE A 308 -12.38 -21.70 14.70
N PHE A 309 -13.42 -21.77 13.87
CA PHE A 309 -13.96 -20.59 13.18
C PHE A 309 -15.46 -20.48 13.43
N ARG A 310 -15.96 -19.27 13.72
CA ARG A 310 -17.38 -19.06 14.01
C ARG A 310 -18.22 -19.14 12.74
N GLU A 311 -19.33 -19.82 12.86
CA GLU A 311 -20.28 -20.02 11.75
C GLU A 311 -20.92 -18.71 11.29
N ASP A 312 -21.29 -17.83 12.23
CA ASP A 312 -21.88 -16.52 11.93
C ASP A 312 -20.93 -15.61 11.11
N LEU A 313 -19.67 -15.56 11.51
CA LEU A 313 -18.65 -14.82 10.76
C LEU A 313 -18.43 -15.44 9.37
N PHE A 314 -18.37 -16.77 9.27
CA PHE A 314 -18.22 -17.48 7.99
C PHE A 314 -19.31 -17.06 6.99
N TYR A 315 -20.60 -17.12 7.38
CA TYR A 315 -21.68 -16.72 6.49
C TYR A 315 -21.61 -15.24 6.11
N ARG A 316 -21.16 -14.38 7.02
CA ARG A 316 -21.05 -12.94 6.75
C ARG A 316 -19.96 -12.57 5.74
N ILE A 317 -18.83 -13.24 5.76
CA ILE A 317 -17.73 -13.01 4.81
C ILE A 317 -17.87 -13.81 3.53
N ASN A 318 -18.59 -14.91 3.53
CA ASN A 318 -18.78 -15.84 2.42
C ASN A 318 -20.08 -15.58 1.62
N THR A 319 -20.43 -14.30 1.42
CA THR A 319 -21.59 -13.96 0.58
C THR A 319 -21.38 -14.41 -0.86
N ILE A 320 -20.17 -14.22 -1.38
CA ILE A 320 -19.74 -14.73 -2.70
C ILE A 320 -18.41 -15.46 -2.52
N HIS A 321 -18.43 -16.74 -2.90
CA HIS A 321 -17.23 -17.58 -2.90
C HIS A 321 -16.59 -17.64 -4.28
N ILE A 322 -15.28 -17.39 -4.32
CA ILE A 322 -14.45 -17.51 -5.52
C ILE A 322 -13.24 -18.36 -5.19
N GLU A 323 -13.16 -19.50 -5.83
CA GLU A 323 -12.00 -20.37 -5.74
C GLU A 323 -11.02 -20.07 -6.87
N ILE A 324 -9.76 -19.83 -6.52
CA ILE A 324 -8.70 -19.53 -7.47
C ILE A 324 -7.99 -20.82 -7.83
N PRO A 325 -8.00 -21.19 -9.12
CA PRO A 325 -7.42 -22.45 -9.55
C PRO A 325 -5.91 -22.49 -9.31
N PRO A 326 -5.34 -23.62 -8.86
CA PRO A 326 -3.89 -23.78 -8.77
C PRO A 326 -3.25 -23.77 -10.17
N LEU A 327 -1.97 -23.43 -10.24
CA LEU A 327 -1.25 -23.21 -11.50
C LEU A 327 -1.24 -24.46 -12.41
N ARG A 328 -1.15 -25.67 -11.82
CA ARG A 328 -1.13 -26.95 -12.55
C ARG A 328 -2.37 -27.22 -13.41
N ILE A 329 -3.52 -26.61 -13.10
CA ILE A 329 -4.75 -26.77 -13.89
C ILE A 329 -5.01 -25.59 -14.85
N ARG A 330 -4.11 -24.60 -14.90
CA ARG A 330 -4.20 -23.44 -15.81
C ARG A 330 -3.56 -23.72 -17.18
N GLY A 331 -3.09 -24.92 -17.44
CA GLY A 331 -2.57 -25.36 -18.75
C GLY A 331 -1.46 -24.46 -19.30
N ASN A 332 -1.73 -23.77 -20.43
CA ASN A 332 -0.72 -22.94 -21.10
C ASN A 332 -0.37 -21.64 -20.37
N ASP A 333 -1.12 -21.25 -19.36
CA ASP A 333 -0.81 -20.04 -18.57
C ASP A 333 0.55 -20.16 -17.88
N ILE A 334 1.02 -21.38 -17.58
CA ILE A 334 2.36 -21.64 -17.04
C ILE A 334 3.42 -21.01 -17.93
N LEU A 335 3.36 -21.26 -19.24
CA LEU A 335 4.34 -20.73 -20.19
C LEU A 335 4.15 -19.22 -20.44
N LEU A 336 2.91 -18.73 -20.41
CA LEU A 336 2.62 -17.32 -20.55
C LEU A 336 3.24 -16.54 -19.38
N LEU A 337 3.04 -17.01 -18.15
CA LEU A 337 3.63 -16.45 -16.94
C LEU A 337 5.17 -16.57 -16.94
N ALA A 338 5.69 -17.73 -17.33
CA ALA A 338 7.15 -17.95 -17.40
C ALA A 338 7.81 -16.96 -18.36
N ARG A 339 7.24 -16.74 -19.55
CA ARG A 339 7.76 -15.76 -20.51
C ARG A 339 7.66 -14.33 -20.01
N HIS A 340 6.56 -13.98 -19.35
CA HIS A 340 6.38 -12.67 -18.74
C HIS A 340 7.47 -12.38 -17.70
N TYR A 341 7.67 -13.31 -16.74
CA TYR A 341 8.69 -13.14 -15.71
C TYR A 341 10.10 -13.19 -16.28
N LEU A 342 10.35 -14.01 -17.31
CA LEU A 342 11.63 -14.00 -18.03
C LEU A 342 11.93 -12.60 -18.58
N GLY A 343 10.97 -11.98 -19.25
CA GLY A 343 11.13 -10.60 -19.79
C GLY A 343 11.34 -9.57 -18.68
N GLU A 344 10.59 -9.65 -17.59
CA GLU A 344 10.73 -8.76 -16.42
C GLU A 344 12.12 -8.86 -15.81
N PHE A 345 12.58 -10.09 -15.51
CA PHE A 345 13.88 -10.31 -14.86
C PHE A 345 15.05 -10.09 -15.81
N ALA A 346 14.93 -10.46 -17.10
CA ALA A 346 15.94 -10.15 -18.09
C ALA A 346 16.19 -8.63 -18.21
N ALA A 347 15.13 -7.84 -18.21
CA ALA A 347 15.23 -6.38 -18.19
C ALA A 347 15.86 -5.86 -16.88
N ARG A 348 15.46 -6.40 -15.73
CA ARG A 348 15.96 -6.01 -14.40
C ARG A 348 17.45 -6.28 -14.23
N TYR A 349 17.93 -7.45 -14.68
CA TYR A 349 19.32 -7.86 -14.54
C TYR A 349 20.20 -7.55 -15.76
N GLY A 350 19.67 -6.81 -16.75
CA GLY A 350 20.41 -6.40 -17.93
C GLY A 350 20.80 -7.54 -18.88
N ARG A 351 20.14 -8.69 -18.78
CA ARG A 351 20.36 -9.88 -19.60
C ARG A 351 19.42 -9.89 -20.80
N LYS A 352 19.89 -9.44 -21.96
CA LYS A 352 19.08 -9.41 -23.19
C LYS A 352 19.15 -10.74 -23.94
N GLY A 353 18.05 -11.10 -24.61
CA GLY A 353 18.02 -12.23 -25.54
C GLY A 353 17.81 -13.60 -24.91
N LEU A 354 17.44 -13.66 -23.61
CA LEU A 354 17.11 -14.94 -22.99
C LEU A 354 15.81 -15.53 -23.56
N SER A 355 15.83 -16.84 -23.87
CA SER A 355 14.66 -17.57 -24.34
C SER A 355 14.46 -18.89 -23.59
N ILE A 356 13.21 -19.39 -23.57
CA ILE A 356 12.86 -20.68 -22.98
C ILE A 356 12.85 -21.72 -24.11
N SER A 357 13.77 -22.70 -24.07
CA SER A 357 13.83 -23.77 -25.05
C SER A 357 12.58 -24.66 -25.02
N GLY A 358 12.31 -25.39 -26.11
CA GLY A 358 11.16 -26.30 -26.16
C GLY A 358 11.18 -27.36 -25.07
N LYS A 359 12.36 -27.92 -24.77
CA LYS A 359 12.54 -28.89 -23.67
C LYS A 359 12.24 -28.29 -22.30
N CYS A 360 12.64 -27.03 -22.05
CA CYS A 360 12.27 -26.30 -20.84
C CYS A 360 10.77 -26.08 -20.73
N ALA A 361 10.13 -25.70 -21.82
CA ALA A 361 8.69 -25.49 -21.86
C ALA A 361 7.90 -26.76 -21.47
N GLU A 362 8.35 -27.92 -21.92
CA GLU A 362 7.75 -29.22 -21.54
C GLU A 362 7.97 -29.53 -20.05
N LYS A 363 9.19 -29.31 -19.53
CA LYS A 363 9.51 -29.50 -18.11
C LYS A 363 8.70 -28.57 -17.22
N LEU A 364 8.57 -27.28 -17.59
CA LEU A 364 7.76 -26.31 -16.86
C LEU A 364 6.28 -26.71 -16.81
N LYS A 365 5.73 -27.25 -17.91
CA LYS A 365 4.34 -27.73 -17.97
C LYS A 365 4.11 -29.00 -17.16
N ALA A 366 5.08 -29.89 -17.12
CA ALA A 366 4.99 -31.18 -16.44
C ALA A 366 5.08 -31.06 -14.91
N TYR A 367 5.68 -29.98 -14.41
CA TYR A 367 5.86 -29.79 -12.97
C TYR A 367 4.57 -29.35 -12.27
N ALA A 368 4.34 -29.84 -11.06
CA ALA A 368 3.08 -29.65 -10.33
C ALA A 368 2.89 -28.27 -9.68
N TRP A 369 3.95 -27.50 -9.53
CA TRP A 369 3.97 -26.15 -8.95
C TRP A 369 3.28 -26.05 -7.59
N PRO A 370 3.74 -26.75 -6.54
CA PRO A 370 3.12 -26.70 -5.22
C PRO A 370 3.08 -25.29 -4.63
N GLY A 371 4.07 -24.43 -4.92
CA GLY A 371 4.09 -23.01 -4.57
C GLY A 371 3.47 -22.07 -5.62
N ASN A 372 2.79 -22.66 -6.64
CA ASN A 372 2.03 -21.95 -7.67
C ASN A 372 2.85 -20.85 -8.39
N VAL A 373 2.23 -19.67 -8.62
CA VAL A 373 2.87 -18.56 -9.34
C VAL A 373 4.05 -17.97 -8.57
N ARG A 374 4.02 -18.02 -7.23
CA ARG A 374 5.14 -17.54 -6.41
C ARG A 374 6.39 -18.40 -6.63
N GLU A 375 6.25 -19.71 -6.67
CA GLU A 375 7.33 -20.64 -6.96
C GLU A 375 7.83 -20.48 -8.41
N LEU A 376 6.92 -20.44 -9.39
CA LEU A 376 7.27 -20.22 -10.79
C LEU A 376 8.11 -18.93 -10.95
N ARG A 377 7.69 -17.83 -10.35
CA ARG A 377 8.40 -16.56 -10.40
C ARG A 377 9.81 -16.67 -9.84
N HIS A 378 9.98 -17.28 -8.67
CA HIS A 378 11.32 -17.49 -8.07
C HIS A 378 12.20 -18.41 -8.92
N THR A 379 11.61 -19.47 -9.48
CA THR A 379 12.33 -20.42 -10.34
C THR A 379 12.86 -19.74 -11.62
N ILE A 380 12.02 -18.91 -12.26
CA ILE A 380 12.44 -18.12 -13.43
C ILE A 380 13.50 -17.08 -13.04
N GLU A 381 13.35 -16.38 -11.91
CA GLU A 381 14.32 -15.40 -11.43
C GLU A 381 15.70 -16.05 -11.21
N LYS A 382 15.73 -17.20 -10.53
CA LYS A 382 16.93 -17.99 -10.30
C LYS A 382 17.59 -18.42 -11.63
N ALA A 383 16.79 -18.93 -12.57
CA ALA A 383 17.28 -19.34 -13.88
C ALA A 383 17.88 -18.15 -14.65
N VAL A 384 17.26 -16.97 -14.63
CA VAL A 384 17.81 -15.75 -15.27
C VAL A 384 19.14 -15.32 -14.64
N ILE A 385 19.30 -15.43 -13.33
CA ILE A 385 20.54 -15.04 -12.63
C ILE A 385 21.66 -16.02 -12.95
N LEU A 386 21.38 -17.33 -12.94
CA LEU A 386 22.39 -18.39 -13.06
C LEU A 386 22.67 -18.84 -14.50
N ALA A 387 21.85 -18.43 -15.48
CA ALA A 387 22.03 -18.84 -16.87
C ALA A 387 23.40 -18.45 -17.43
N ASP A 388 24.11 -19.41 -18.00
CA ASP A 388 25.38 -19.19 -18.71
C ASP A 388 25.18 -18.89 -20.19
N SER A 389 24.03 -19.23 -20.76
CA SER A 389 23.70 -19.08 -22.19
C SER A 389 22.42 -18.25 -22.41
N ALA A 390 22.20 -17.82 -23.67
CA ALA A 390 21.00 -17.09 -24.05
C ALA A 390 19.75 -17.99 -24.06
N ASP A 391 19.90 -19.29 -24.33
CA ASP A 391 18.83 -20.26 -24.29
C ASP A 391 18.85 -21.00 -22.95
N LEU A 392 17.81 -20.80 -22.16
CA LEU A 392 17.64 -21.50 -20.91
C LEU A 392 17.45 -23.00 -21.19
N VAL A 393 18.25 -23.82 -20.52
CA VAL A 393 18.20 -25.29 -20.60
C VAL A 393 17.50 -25.86 -19.36
N PRO A 394 16.99 -27.11 -19.42
CA PRO A 394 16.29 -27.72 -18.27
C PRO A 394 17.10 -27.75 -16.97
N GLU A 395 18.42 -27.73 -17.06
CA GLU A 395 19.39 -27.74 -15.95
C GLU A 395 19.42 -26.40 -15.19
N ASP A 396 19.09 -25.29 -15.87
CA ASP A 396 18.97 -23.97 -15.25
C ASP A 396 17.79 -23.86 -14.27
N PHE A 397 16.83 -24.80 -14.37
CA PHE A 397 15.63 -24.85 -13.54
C PHE A 397 15.79 -25.91 -12.44
N SER A 398 16.17 -25.49 -11.24
CA SER A 398 16.07 -26.31 -10.04
C SER A 398 14.65 -26.21 -9.49
N PHE A 399 13.87 -27.26 -9.65
CA PHE A 399 12.57 -27.38 -8.98
C PHE A 399 12.84 -27.87 -7.56
N GLY A 400 12.24 -27.24 -6.55
CA GLY A 400 12.48 -27.54 -5.13
C GLY A 400 12.22 -28.98 -4.68
N ALA A 401 11.83 -29.87 -5.59
CA ALA A 401 11.67 -31.30 -5.36
C ALA A 401 12.84 -32.14 -5.84
N ASP A 402 13.75 -31.62 -6.68
CA ASP A 402 14.91 -32.41 -7.12
C ASP A 402 16.03 -32.51 -6.06
N ASP A 403 16.04 -31.58 -5.08
CA ASP A 403 16.89 -31.67 -3.89
C ASP A 403 16.21 -32.39 -2.71
N MET A 404 14.94 -32.69 -2.80
CA MET A 404 14.16 -33.47 -1.81
C MET A 404 13.38 -34.60 -2.47
N THR A 405 14.10 -35.51 -3.15
CA THR A 405 13.68 -36.89 -3.26
C THR A 405 13.95 -37.66 -1.95
N ALA A 406 13.69 -37.01 -0.81
CA ALA A 406 13.20 -37.67 0.34
C ALA A 406 11.68 -37.82 0.10
N GLU A 407 11.26 -38.97 -0.45
CA GLU A 407 9.88 -39.40 -0.38
C GLU A 407 9.38 -39.11 1.05
N PHE A 408 8.54 -38.05 1.19
CA PHE A 408 7.81 -37.84 2.43
C PHE A 408 6.98 -39.11 2.65
N LEU A 409 7.45 -39.90 3.57
CA LEU A 409 6.74 -41.08 4.00
C LEU A 409 5.40 -40.65 4.58
N PRO A 410 4.26 -41.20 4.15
CA PRO A 410 2.97 -40.79 4.70
C PRO A 410 3.01 -40.94 6.21
N LEU A 411 2.49 -39.99 6.94
CA LEU A 411 2.28 -40.07 8.38
C LEU A 411 1.50 -41.38 8.69
N GLY A 412 2.17 -42.31 9.37
CA GLY A 412 1.61 -43.63 9.67
C GLY A 412 2.37 -44.83 9.05
N SER A 413 3.45 -44.59 8.28
CA SER A 413 4.32 -45.67 7.79
C SER A 413 5.00 -46.37 8.94
N LYS A 414 5.02 -47.74 8.90
CA LYS A 414 5.75 -48.53 9.91
C LYS A 414 7.25 -48.20 9.82
N LEU A 415 7.92 -48.19 10.96
CA LEU A 415 9.36 -47.88 11.04
C LEU A 415 10.19 -48.81 10.13
N GLU A 416 9.76 -50.03 9.94
CA GLU A 416 10.39 -51.01 9.04
C GLU A 416 10.35 -50.61 7.57
N ASP A 417 9.24 -50.00 7.11
CA ASP A 417 9.12 -49.53 5.72
C ASP A 417 10.02 -48.30 5.47
N VAL A 418 10.16 -47.44 6.48
CA VAL A 418 11.07 -46.29 6.46
C VAL A 418 12.51 -46.77 6.37
N GLU A 419 12.89 -47.72 7.21
CA GLU A 419 14.22 -48.28 7.27
C GLU A 419 14.59 -49.03 5.98
N ARG A 420 13.67 -49.80 5.44
CA ARG A 420 13.85 -50.48 4.15
C ARG A 420 14.15 -49.51 3.02
N LYS A 421 13.36 -48.45 2.90
CA LYS A 421 13.53 -47.43 1.86
C LYS A 421 14.86 -46.69 2.02
N ALA A 422 15.24 -46.29 3.23
CA ALA A 422 16.50 -45.64 3.51
C ALA A 422 17.70 -46.50 3.09
N ILE A 423 17.67 -47.80 3.40
CA ILE A 423 18.71 -48.76 3.03
C ILE A 423 18.79 -48.91 1.49
N ALA A 424 17.65 -49.10 0.81
CA ALA A 424 17.60 -49.27 -0.63
C ALA A 424 18.12 -48.03 -1.37
N LEU A 425 17.78 -46.82 -0.88
CA LEU A 425 18.24 -45.55 -1.45
C LEU A 425 19.74 -45.37 -1.27
N SER A 426 20.28 -45.59 -0.07
CA SER A 426 21.72 -45.49 0.19
C SER A 426 22.55 -46.49 -0.63
N LEU A 427 22.09 -47.73 -0.78
CA LEU A 427 22.74 -48.71 -1.64
C LEU A 427 22.75 -48.28 -3.10
N LYS A 428 21.65 -47.71 -3.59
CA LYS A 428 21.55 -47.21 -4.96
C LYS A 428 22.50 -46.01 -5.19
N ASN A 429 22.53 -45.04 -4.25
CA ASN A 429 23.40 -43.86 -4.35
C ASN A 429 24.89 -44.19 -4.37
N HIS A 430 25.28 -45.27 -3.68
CA HIS A 430 26.68 -45.72 -3.61
C HIS A 430 26.98 -46.90 -4.54
N ASN A 431 26.17 -47.12 -5.60
CA ASN A 431 26.36 -48.17 -6.58
C ASN A 431 26.58 -49.59 -5.92
N TRP A 432 25.79 -49.91 -4.89
CA TRP A 432 25.88 -51.14 -4.11
C TRP A 432 27.17 -51.31 -3.31
N ASN A 433 27.91 -50.24 -3.06
CA ASN A 433 29.07 -50.27 -2.17
C ASN A 433 28.63 -50.29 -0.72
N ILE A 434 28.60 -51.52 -0.14
CA ILE A 434 28.14 -51.76 1.24
C ILE A 434 28.93 -50.95 2.29
N ALA A 435 30.21 -50.70 2.04
CA ALA A 435 31.05 -49.96 3.00
C ALA A 435 30.70 -48.49 3.10
N GLU A 436 30.38 -47.86 1.97
CA GLU A 436 29.99 -46.46 1.90
C GLU A 436 28.55 -46.23 2.33
N ALA A 437 27.64 -47.13 1.91
CA ALA A 437 26.24 -47.10 2.35
C ALA A 437 26.10 -47.31 3.87
N ALA A 438 26.87 -48.23 4.47
CA ALA A 438 26.87 -48.39 5.92
C ALA A 438 27.38 -47.19 6.68
N ARG A 439 28.38 -46.48 6.11
CA ARG A 439 28.92 -45.22 6.68
C ARG A 439 27.88 -44.09 6.61
N GLU A 440 27.20 -43.95 5.47
CA GLU A 440 26.13 -42.95 5.29
C GLU A 440 24.98 -43.18 6.26
N LEU A 441 24.56 -44.44 6.42
CA LEU A 441 23.48 -44.82 7.33
C LEU A 441 23.88 -44.85 8.83
N GLY A 442 25.13 -44.61 9.16
CA GLY A 442 25.62 -44.62 10.54
C GLY A 442 25.56 -45.99 11.23
N ILE A 443 25.55 -47.10 10.43
CA ILE A 443 25.44 -48.48 10.96
C ILE A 443 26.67 -49.31 10.57
N GLY A 444 26.90 -50.40 11.32
CA GLY A 444 27.98 -51.33 11.00
C GLY A 444 27.68 -52.12 9.73
N ARG A 445 28.76 -52.51 8.96
CA ARG A 445 28.61 -53.32 7.71
C ARG A 445 27.84 -54.60 7.93
N GLN A 446 28.12 -55.33 9.05
CA GLN A 446 27.40 -56.55 9.41
C GLN A 446 25.92 -56.30 9.68
N THR A 447 25.59 -55.18 10.29
CA THR A 447 24.22 -54.76 10.55
C THR A 447 23.49 -54.46 9.24
N LEU A 448 24.18 -53.84 8.28
CA LEU A 448 23.61 -53.53 6.96
C LEU A 448 23.36 -54.84 6.19
N TYR A 449 24.30 -55.80 6.16
CA TYR A 449 24.07 -57.09 5.54
C TYR A 449 22.84 -57.84 6.11
N ARG A 450 22.69 -57.87 7.43
CA ARG A 450 21.56 -58.52 8.09
C ARG A 450 20.23 -57.85 7.76
N LYS A 451 20.24 -56.50 7.56
CA LYS A 451 19.04 -55.73 7.20
C LYS A 451 18.69 -55.89 5.70
N ILE A 452 19.67 -55.99 4.82
CA ILE A 452 19.49 -56.33 3.41
C ILE A 452 18.77 -57.66 3.29
N GLU A 453 19.27 -58.66 4.01
CA GLU A 453 18.66 -60.01 4.05
C GLU A 453 17.25 -60.00 4.67
N LYS A 454 17.08 -59.28 5.79
CA LYS A 454 15.76 -59.15 6.46
C LYS A 454 14.69 -58.51 5.55
N TYR A 455 15.06 -57.50 4.76
CA TYR A 455 14.10 -56.74 3.95
C TYR A 455 14.06 -57.20 2.49
N ASN A 456 14.87 -58.19 2.13
CA ASN A 456 14.96 -58.75 0.77
C ASN A 456 15.22 -57.67 -0.30
N ILE A 457 16.25 -56.84 -0.04
CA ILE A 457 16.65 -55.70 -0.88
C ILE A 457 17.74 -56.17 -1.86
#